data_c61f222f36338d97e728e1e602675943
#
_entry.id   c61f222f36338d97e728e1e602675943
#
_cell.length_a   1.000
_cell.length_b   1.000
_cell.length_c   1.000
_cell.angle_alpha   90.00
_cell.angle_beta   90.00
_cell.angle_gamma   90.00
#
_symmetry.space_group_name_H-M   'P 1'
#
loop_
_entity.id
_entity.type
_entity.pdbx_description
1 polymer ?
#
loop_
_entity_poly.entity_id
_entity_poly.type
_entity_poly.pdbx_seq_one_letter_code
_entity_poly.pdbx_strand_id
1 'polypeptide(L)'
;LKFWIESYAEVAKSVDELKIAFDFVKEEVIENSIVGKKNILLPSDRDGFMHLYLYDMNGKLLRQVEKGNYDVTSIYGMDEKTGDVYFQAAKLNAHDRQVYVAHKNGKVERLTDAAGSNSANFSGDYRYFVNTWSSYSHPYVFTVRSNKGKLIKTLEDNKQLLEKTRKYNWGKRETFSFTTSEGVKLDGWMVKPVDFDASKKYPVILFQYSGPGNQQVLDSWSTGSMGNGGAFDYYLAQEGFIIACVDGRGTGGRGAEFEKSTYLRLGDLESKDQVETALYMGSLPYVDKDNIGIWGWSYGGFNTLMSMSEGRPVFKAGVAVAPPTCYRFYDSVYTERYMRTPKENEEGYKVNPIERVKQQHGALLICHGLADDNVHPQNTFEYAEALVQADKDFKTLWYTNRNHGISGGNTRNHLLRQIANWFKQNLK
;
A
#
# COMPACT_ATOMS: atom_id res chain seq x y z
N LEU A 1 -10.00 14.75 -10.87
CA LEU A 1 -10.93 15.13 -11.96
C LEU A 1 -10.93 16.64 -12.20
N LYS A 2 -11.13 17.47 -11.18
CA LYS A 2 -11.13 18.94 -11.31
C LYS A 2 -9.80 19.43 -11.90
N PHE A 3 -8.69 18.91 -11.43
CA PHE A 3 -7.35 19.24 -11.92
C PHE A 3 -7.17 18.83 -13.40
N TRP A 4 -7.60 17.63 -13.79
CA TRP A 4 -7.53 17.16 -15.18
C TRP A 4 -8.45 17.98 -16.09
N ILE A 5 -9.67 18.26 -15.67
CA ILE A 5 -10.62 19.08 -16.42
C ILE A 5 -10.10 20.52 -16.55
N GLU A 6 -9.55 21.11 -15.49
CA GLU A 6 -8.98 22.47 -15.52
C GLU A 6 -7.71 22.52 -16.39
N SER A 7 -6.82 21.55 -16.28
CA SER A 7 -5.61 21.49 -17.12
C SER A 7 -5.92 21.27 -18.60
N TYR A 8 -6.90 20.44 -18.93
CA TYR A 8 -7.35 20.27 -20.32
C TYR A 8 -8.15 21.46 -20.82
N ALA A 9 -8.94 22.12 -19.99
CA ALA A 9 -9.67 23.33 -20.37
C ALA A 9 -8.73 24.51 -20.67
N GLU A 10 -7.57 24.60 -20.03
CA GLU A 10 -6.54 25.61 -20.34
C GLU A 10 -5.83 25.33 -21.69
N VAL A 11 -5.77 24.07 -22.11
CA VAL A 11 -5.07 23.64 -23.35
C VAL A 11 -6.02 23.52 -24.53
N ALA A 12 -7.30 23.19 -24.30
CA ALA A 12 -8.29 23.00 -25.36
C ALA A 12 -8.67 24.32 -26.05
N LYS A 13 -8.34 24.42 -27.34
CA LYS A 13 -8.59 25.65 -28.14
C LYS A 13 -9.94 25.66 -28.84
N SER A 14 -10.72 24.59 -28.74
CA SER A 14 -12.03 24.46 -29.37
C SER A 14 -13.01 23.60 -28.58
N VAL A 15 -14.31 23.73 -28.88
CA VAL A 15 -15.38 22.91 -28.24
C VAL A 15 -15.22 21.43 -28.61
N ASP A 16 -14.66 21.13 -29.80
CA ASP A 16 -14.44 19.76 -30.25
C ASP A 16 -13.26 19.11 -29.54
N GLU A 17 -12.20 19.87 -29.25
CA GLU A 17 -11.06 19.40 -28.40
C GLU A 17 -11.50 19.15 -26.97
N LEU A 18 -12.37 20.01 -26.40
CA LEU A 18 -13.00 19.80 -25.10
C LEU A 18 -13.88 18.53 -25.10
N LYS A 19 -14.55 18.23 -26.20
CA LYS A 19 -15.41 17.06 -26.34
C LYS A 19 -14.59 15.77 -26.43
N ILE A 20 -13.47 15.78 -27.17
CA ILE A 20 -12.51 14.66 -27.24
C ILE A 20 -11.86 14.44 -25.86
N ALA A 21 -11.42 15.50 -25.18
CA ALA A 21 -10.87 15.42 -23.84
C ALA A 21 -11.92 14.91 -22.82
N PHE A 22 -13.19 15.30 -22.96
CA PHE A 22 -14.28 14.82 -22.11
C PHE A 22 -14.61 13.35 -22.37
N ASP A 23 -14.58 12.90 -23.62
CA ASP A 23 -14.78 11.49 -23.96
C ASP A 23 -13.61 10.61 -23.49
N PHE A 24 -12.37 11.09 -23.57
CA PHE A 24 -11.18 10.42 -23.00
C PHE A 24 -11.26 10.32 -21.46
N VAL A 25 -11.56 11.43 -20.79
CA VAL A 25 -11.78 11.46 -19.32
C VAL A 25 -12.97 10.59 -18.93
N LYS A 26 -13.96 10.44 -19.78
CA LYS A 26 -15.11 9.58 -19.56
C LYS A 26 -14.75 8.09 -19.57
N GLU A 27 -13.82 7.66 -20.41
CA GLU A 27 -13.33 6.28 -20.43
C GLU A 27 -12.50 5.97 -19.15
N GLU A 28 -11.62 6.87 -18.73
CA GLU A 28 -10.83 6.72 -17.50
C GLU A 28 -11.68 6.81 -16.21
N VAL A 29 -12.69 7.66 -16.21
CA VAL A 29 -13.66 7.80 -15.11
C VAL A 29 -14.57 6.57 -15.00
N ILE A 30 -14.81 5.84 -16.10
CA ILE A 30 -15.61 4.62 -16.11
C ILE A 30 -14.94 3.49 -15.31
N GLU A 31 -13.61 3.37 -15.29
CA GLU A 31 -12.94 2.33 -14.52
C GLU A 31 -13.15 2.46 -13.00
N ASN A 32 -13.32 3.67 -12.48
CA ASN A 32 -13.52 3.94 -11.06
C ASN A 32 -14.92 4.46 -10.71
N SER A 33 -15.83 4.53 -11.66
CA SER A 33 -17.21 4.98 -11.48
C SER A 33 -18.21 3.87 -11.74
N ILE A 34 -19.41 3.99 -11.18
CA ILE A 34 -20.52 3.13 -11.54
C ILE A 34 -21.50 3.94 -12.40
N VAL A 35 -21.62 3.53 -13.65
CA VAL A 35 -22.57 4.11 -14.61
C VAL A 35 -23.85 3.28 -14.58
N GLY A 36 -24.89 3.84 -13.97
CA GLY A 36 -26.25 3.29 -14.04
C GLY A 36 -27.00 3.77 -15.29
N LYS A 37 -28.27 3.38 -15.41
CA LYS A 37 -29.13 3.80 -16.54
C LYS A 37 -29.43 5.29 -16.57
N LYS A 38 -29.46 5.94 -15.40
CA LYS A 38 -29.88 7.34 -15.24
C LYS A 38 -28.86 8.21 -14.52
N ASN A 39 -27.88 7.62 -13.87
CA ASN A 39 -26.97 8.30 -12.97
C ASN A 39 -25.56 7.76 -13.11
N ILE A 40 -24.59 8.60 -12.81
CA ILE A 40 -23.18 8.26 -12.68
C ILE A 40 -22.80 8.45 -11.21
N LEU A 41 -22.25 7.42 -10.57
CA LEU A 41 -21.70 7.48 -9.23
C LEU A 41 -20.18 7.60 -9.33
N LEU A 42 -19.63 8.72 -8.89
CA LEU A 42 -18.22 9.09 -9.03
C LEU A 42 -17.55 9.20 -7.68
N PRO A 43 -16.41 8.50 -7.43
CA PRO A 43 -15.56 8.78 -6.29
C PRO A 43 -14.75 10.07 -6.52
N SER A 44 -14.56 10.84 -5.46
CA SER A 44 -13.72 12.05 -5.50
C SER A 44 -13.29 12.45 -4.11
N ASP A 45 -12.05 12.90 -3.98
CA ASP A 45 -11.45 13.38 -2.75
C ASP A 45 -11.48 14.93 -2.61
N ARG A 46 -12.33 15.59 -3.38
CA ARG A 46 -12.44 17.07 -3.46
C ARG A 46 -12.69 17.76 -2.12
N ASP A 47 -13.23 17.04 -1.14
CA ASP A 47 -13.54 17.54 0.21
C ASP A 47 -12.48 17.12 1.25
N GLY A 48 -11.31 16.63 0.80
CA GLY A 48 -10.22 16.18 1.66
C GLY A 48 -10.23 14.69 2.00
N PHE A 49 -11.33 13.97 1.73
CA PHE A 49 -11.43 12.52 1.85
C PHE A 49 -12.12 11.94 0.60
N MET A 50 -11.84 10.68 0.29
CA MET A 50 -12.49 10.00 -0.82
C MET A 50 -13.96 9.75 -0.49
N HIS A 51 -14.86 10.44 -1.20
CA HIS A 51 -16.31 10.36 -1.06
C HIS A 51 -17.02 10.09 -2.38
N LEU A 52 -18.30 9.74 -2.31
CA LEU A 52 -19.13 9.40 -3.45
C LEU A 52 -20.06 10.55 -3.84
N TYR A 53 -20.09 10.85 -5.12
CA TYR A 53 -20.91 11.92 -5.71
C TYR A 53 -21.79 11.35 -6.82
N LEU A 54 -23.08 11.64 -6.75
CA LEU A 54 -24.07 11.19 -7.73
C LEU A 54 -24.34 12.31 -8.73
N TYR A 55 -24.19 11.98 -10.01
CA TYR A 55 -24.45 12.86 -11.14
C TYR A 55 -25.58 12.31 -12.02
N ASP A 56 -26.29 13.19 -12.75
CA ASP A 56 -27.10 12.74 -13.86
C ASP A 56 -26.26 12.45 -15.12
N MET A 57 -26.88 11.90 -16.15
CA MET A 57 -26.20 11.55 -17.40
C MET A 57 -25.70 12.76 -18.21
N ASN A 58 -26.07 13.98 -17.82
CA ASN A 58 -25.60 15.24 -18.41
C ASN A 58 -24.43 15.85 -17.63
N GLY A 59 -23.92 15.14 -16.60
CA GLY A 59 -22.82 15.62 -15.77
C GLY A 59 -23.21 16.63 -14.69
N LYS A 60 -24.51 16.83 -14.42
CA LYS A 60 -24.97 17.70 -13.34
C LYS A 60 -24.89 16.95 -12.03
N LEU A 61 -24.20 17.51 -11.05
CA LEU A 61 -24.14 16.99 -9.68
C LEU A 61 -25.56 17.03 -9.06
N LEU A 62 -26.04 15.86 -8.64
CA LEU A 62 -27.32 15.70 -7.95
C LEU A 62 -27.16 15.79 -6.44
N ARG A 63 -26.16 15.08 -5.89
CA ARG A 63 -25.85 15.11 -4.46
C ARG A 63 -24.50 14.48 -4.14
N GLN A 64 -23.91 14.85 -3.01
CA GLN A 64 -22.93 14.03 -2.31
C GLN A 64 -23.67 12.88 -1.62
N VAL A 65 -23.19 11.64 -1.78
CA VAL A 65 -23.88 10.43 -1.30
C VAL A 65 -23.70 10.26 0.21
N GLU A 66 -22.50 10.47 0.66
CA GLU A 66 -22.09 10.40 2.06
C GLU A 66 -20.96 11.40 2.34
N LYS A 67 -20.62 11.65 3.62
CA LYS A 67 -19.58 12.59 4.03
C LYS A 67 -19.01 12.22 5.40
N GLY A 68 -17.82 12.74 5.70
CA GLY A 68 -17.15 12.54 6.99
C GLY A 68 -15.63 12.60 6.85
N ASN A 69 -14.93 12.36 7.95
CA ASN A 69 -13.46 12.32 7.98
C ASN A 69 -12.98 10.87 7.79
N TYR A 70 -13.26 10.28 6.65
CA TYR A 70 -12.88 8.92 6.31
C TYR A 70 -12.91 8.71 4.79
N ASP A 71 -12.11 7.76 4.31
CA ASP A 71 -12.09 7.40 2.89
C ASP A 71 -13.07 6.25 2.59
N VAL A 72 -13.84 6.41 1.53
CA VAL A 72 -14.47 5.30 0.81
C VAL A 72 -13.37 4.55 0.05
N THR A 73 -13.26 3.25 0.27
CA THR A 73 -12.18 2.43 -0.25
C THR A 73 -12.61 1.50 -1.39
N SER A 74 -13.92 1.26 -1.54
CA SER A 74 -14.49 0.50 -2.67
C SER A 74 -15.96 0.84 -2.86
N ILE A 75 -16.43 0.77 -4.10
CA ILE A 75 -17.82 0.95 -4.47
C ILE A 75 -18.40 -0.39 -4.91
N TYR A 76 -19.49 -0.82 -4.31
CA TYR A 76 -20.15 -2.08 -4.68
C TYR A 76 -21.33 -1.90 -5.61
N GLY A 77 -21.91 -0.70 -5.66
CA GLY A 77 -22.96 -0.37 -6.58
C GLY A 77 -24.10 0.45 -6.00
N MET A 78 -25.11 0.67 -6.85
CA MET A 78 -26.31 1.43 -6.51
C MET A 78 -27.55 0.62 -6.93
N ASP A 79 -28.47 0.42 -6.00
CA ASP A 79 -29.82 -0.05 -6.34
C ASP A 79 -30.64 1.11 -6.94
N GLU A 80 -30.82 1.10 -8.23
CA GLU A 80 -31.58 2.16 -8.94
C GLU A 80 -33.05 2.27 -8.52
N LYS A 81 -33.62 1.20 -7.90
CA LYS A 81 -35.01 1.22 -7.44
C LYS A 81 -35.19 2.02 -6.17
N THR A 82 -34.25 1.85 -5.22
CA THR A 82 -34.29 2.52 -3.91
C THR A 82 -33.46 3.79 -3.89
N GLY A 83 -32.43 3.87 -4.73
CA GLY A 83 -31.39 4.90 -4.72
C GLY A 83 -30.34 4.69 -3.62
N ASP A 84 -30.28 3.49 -3.04
CA ASP A 84 -29.30 3.10 -2.03
C ASP A 84 -27.97 2.80 -2.69
N VAL A 85 -26.89 3.29 -2.10
CA VAL A 85 -25.50 3.07 -2.56
C VAL A 85 -24.77 2.23 -1.56
N TYR A 86 -24.11 1.16 -2.04
CA TYR A 86 -23.33 0.22 -1.22
C TYR A 86 -21.84 0.42 -1.45
N PHE A 87 -21.07 0.51 -0.36
CA PHE A 87 -19.65 0.83 -0.44
C PHE A 87 -18.87 0.27 0.76
N GLN A 88 -17.55 0.25 0.64
CA GLN A 88 -16.63 -0.02 1.74
C GLN A 88 -15.95 1.28 2.17
N ALA A 89 -15.68 1.43 3.46
CA ALA A 89 -14.98 2.60 3.96
C ALA A 89 -14.12 2.31 5.19
N ALA A 90 -13.08 3.14 5.39
CA ALA A 90 -12.21 3.21 6.55
C ALA A 90 -12.79 4.12 7.64
N LYS A 91 -14.11 3.98 7.94
CA LYS A 91 -14.85 4.93 8.79
C LYS A 91 -14.62 4.75 10.28
N LEU A 92 -14.30 3.53 10.74
CA LEU A 92 -14.04 3.28 12.17
C LEU A 92 -12.63 3.72 12.56
N ASN A 93 -11.68 3.38 11.73
CA ASN A 93 -10.28 3.75 11.80
C ASN A 93 -9.62 3.46 10.43
N ALA A 94 -8.37 3.87 10.25
CA ALA A 94 -7.64 3.68 9.00
C ALA A 94 -7.30 2.20 8.69
N HIS A 95 -7.34 1.32 9.65
CA HIS A 95 -6.90 -0.08 9.51
C HIS A 95 -8.03 -1.07 9.24
N ASP A 96 -9.26 -0.71 9.60
CA ASP A 96 -10.45 -1.55 9.40
C ASP A 96 -11.14 -1.21 8.09
N ARG A 97 -11.84 -2.20 7.55
CA ARG A 97 -12.74 -2.05 6.41
C ARG A 97 -14.11 -2.58 6.77
N GLN A 98 -15.12 -1.73 6.59
CA GLN A 98 -16.51 -2.10 6.85
C GLN A 98 -17.38 -1.81 5.64
N VAL A 99 -18.45 -2.59 5.47
CA VAL A 99 -19.44 -2.42 4.41
C VAL A 99 -20.57 -1.52 4.93
N TYR A 100 -20.95 -0.57 4.11
CA TYR A 100 -21.98 0.41 4.40
C TYR A 100 -23.04 0.50 3.31
N VAL A 101 -24.20 1.02 3.67
CA VAL A 101 -25.21 1.52 2.74
C VAL A 101 -25.47 3.00 3.04
N ALA A 102 -25.48 3.81 1.99
CA ALA A 102 -25.98 5.19 2.04
C ALA A 102 -27.36 5.24 1.37
N HIS A 103 -28.38 5.56 2.14
CA HIS A 103 -29.75 5.68 1.67
C HIS A 103 -29.97 6.99 0.90
N LYS A 104 -30.99 7.00 0.03
CA LYS A 104 -31.35 8.19 -0.73
C LYS A 104 -31.58 9.44 0.13
N ASN A 105 -32.04 9.28 1.37
CA ASN A 105 -32.26 10.36 2.34
C ASN A 105 -30.99 10.84 3.05
N GLY A 106 -29.81 10.30 2.70
CA GLY A 106 -28.51 10.65 3.28
C GLY A 106 -28.14 9.89 4.56
N LYS A 107 -28.99 9.00 5.08
CA LYS A 107 -28.64 8.16 6.22
C LYS A 107 -27.63 7.11 5.77
N VAL A 108 -26.54 6.93 6.55
CA VAL A 108 -25.52 5.90 6.33
C VAL A 108 -25.62 4.84 7.43
N GLU A 109 -25.74 3.57 7.04
CA GLU A 109 -25.81 2.44 7.94
C GLU A 109 -24.65 1.46 7.67
N ARG A 110 -24.07 0.91 8.74
CA ARG A 110 -23.06 -0.15 8.68
C ARG A 110 -23.74 -1.50 8.56
N LEU A 111 -23.29 -2.32 7.60
CA LEU A 111 -23.84 -3.67 7.33
C LEU A 111 -23.01 -4.80 7.90
N THR A 112 -21.77 -4.52 8.34
CA THR A 112 -20.85 -5.48 8.97
C THR A 112 -20.45 -5.02 10.35
N ASP A 113 -20.26 -5.95 11.28
CA ASP A 113 -20.10 -5.67 12.71
C ASP A 113 -18.74 -6.12 13.28
N ALA A 114 -18.10 -7.11 12.67
CA ALA A 114 -16.82 -7.62 13.13
C ALA A 114 -15.68 -6.64 12.81
N ALA A 115 -14.82 -6.36 13.79
CA ALA A 115 -13.55 -5.63 13.58
C ALA A 115 -12.67 -6.35 12.57
N GLY A 116 -11.79 -5.61 11.91
CA GLY A 116 -10.96 -6.12 10.83
C GLY A 116 -11.46 -5.72 9.43
N SER A 117 -11.07 -6.46 8.43
CA SER A 117 -11.38 -6.16 7.04
C SER A 117 -12.59 -6.94 6.54
N ASN A 118 -13.60 -6.22 6.10
CA ASN A 118 -14.80 -6.75 5.47
C ASN A 118 -14.92 -6.24 4.02
N SER A 119 -15.25 -7.12 3.10
CA SER A 119 -15.59 -6.76 1.72
C SER A 119 -16.88 -7.48 1.30
N ALA A 120 -17.55 -6.96 0.27
CA ALA A 120 -18.84 -7.49 -0.16
C ALA A 120 -18.87 -7.76 -1.66
N ASN A 121 -19.60 -8.82 -2.02
CA ASN A 121 -20.03 -9.06 -3.39
C ASN A 121 -21.56 -9.18 -3.41
N PHE A 122 -22.24 -8.18 -3.97
CA PHE A 122 -23.70 -8.07 -3.96
C PHE A 122 -24.34 -8.90 -5.08
N SER A 123 -25.55 -9.45 -4.80
CA SER A 123 -26.42 -10.00 -5.84
C SER A 123 -26.87 -8.87 -6.78
N GLY A 124 -27.16 -9.20 -8.03
CA GLY A 124 -27.57 -8.20 -9.05
C GLY A 124 -28.84 -7.41 -8.70
N ASP A 125 -29.64 -7.88 -7.74
CA ASP A 125 -30.83 -7.21 -7.22
C ASP A 125 -30.63 -6.52 -5.86
N TYR A 126 -29.39 -6.50 -5.36
CA TYR A 126 -28.98 -5.93 -4.07
C TYR A 126 -29.75 -6.43 -2.85
N ARG A 127 -30.38 -7.61 -2.89
CA ARG A 127 -31.07 -8.19 -1.74
C ARG A 127 -30.14 -8.88 -0.76
N TYR A 128 -29.04 -9.43 -1.27
CA TYR A 128 -28.05 -10.20 -0.50
C TYR A 128 -26.64 -9.81 -0.93
N PHE A 129 -25.68 -10.12 -0.05
CA PHE A 129 -24.27 -10.06 -0.41
C PHE A 129 -23.48 -11.19 0.26
N VAL A 130 -22.42 -11.61 -0.39
CA VAL A 130 -21.39 -12.44 0.22
C VAL A 130 -20.41 -11.49 0.90
N ASN A 131 -20.30 -11.57 2.22
CA ASN A 131 -19.28 -10.87 2.99
C ASN A 131 -18.05 -11.75 3.11
N THR A 132 -16.87 -11.19 2.81
CA THR A 132 -15.56 -11.77 3.11
C THR A 132 -14.96 -10.97 4.26
N TRP A 133 -14.78 -11.62 5.40
CA TRP A 133 -14.20 -11.01 6.59
C TRP A 133 -12.91 -11.70 6.98
N SER A 134 -11.93 -10.94 7.48
CA SER A 134 -10.73 -11.46 8.14
C SER A 134 -10.12 -10.43 9.09
N SER A 135 -9.18 -10.87 9.92
CA SER A 135 -8.35 -10.00 10.77
C SER A 135 -6.92 -10.56 10.84
N TYR A 136 -6.03 -9.89 11.54
CA TYR A 136 -4.66 -10.40 11.78
C TYR A 136 -4.64 -11.81 12.38
N SER A 137 -5.64 -12.14 13.22
CA SER A 137 -5.71 -13.40 13.94
C SER A 137 -6.71 -14.40 13.37
N HIS A 138 -7.50 -14.00 12.37
CA HIS A 138 -8.56 -14.82 11.79
C HIS A 138 -8.44 -14.94 10.27
N PRO A 139 -8.32 -16.17 9.73
CA PRO A 139 -8.40 -16.38 8.29
C PRO A 139 -9.77 -15.97 7.74
N TYR A 140 -9.87 -15.89 6.42
CA TYR A 140 -11.09 -15.47 5.75
C TYR A 140 -12.32 -16.28 6.14
N VAL A 141 -13.38 -15.59 6.54
CA VAL A 141 -14.72 -16.12 6.78
C VAL A 141 -15.68 -15.60 5.73
N PHE A 142 -16.40 -16.49 5.08
CA PHE A 142 -17.34 -16.16 4.02
C PHE A 142 -18.77 -16.36 4.51
N THR A 143 -19.58 -15.30 4.45
CA THR A 143 -20.97 -15.35 4.90
C THR A 143 -21.91 -14.75 3.88
N VAL A 144 -23.14 -15.30 3.75
CA VAL A 144 -24.23 -14.63 3.06
C VAL A 144 -24.97 -13.76 4.04
N ARG A 145 -25.17 -12.49 3.70
CA ARG A 145 -25.93 -11.53 4.48
C ARG A 145 -27.02 -10.88 3.62
N SER A 146 -28.10 -10.44 4.27
CA SER A 146 -29.08 -9.57 3.61
C SER A 146 -28.51 -8.16 3.43
N ASN A 147 -29.10 -7.37 2.56
CA ASN A 147 -28.76 -5.94 2.39
C ASN A 147 -28.97 -5.04 3.61
N LYS A 148 -29.51 -5.61 4.70
CA LYS A 148 -29.60 -4.99 6.04
C LYS A 148 -28.55 -5.50 7.01
N GLY A 149 -27.56 -6.24 6.51
CA GLY A 149 -26.46 -6.81 7.31
C GLY A 149 -26.80 -8.09 8.08
N LYS A 150 -28.06 -8.57 8.07
CA LYS A 150 -28.45 -9.78 8.81
C LYS A 150 -27.75 -11.01 8.24
N LEU A 151 -27.06 -11.77 9.08
CA LEU A 151 -26.46 -13.07 8.71
C LEU A 151 -27.56 -14.05 8.29
N ILE A 152 -27.43 -14.62 7.11
CA ILE A 152 -28.31 -15.66 6.55
C ILE A 152 -27.65 -17.03 6.66
N LYS A 153 -26.37 -17.12 6.23
CA LYS A 153 -25.63 -18.38 6.22
C LYS A 153 -24.13 -18.13 6.27
N THR A 154 -23.40 -18.96 7.01
CA THR A 154 -21.95 -19.08 6.89
C THR A 154 -21.64 -20.08 5.77
N LEU A 155 -20.82 -19.68 4.78
CA LEU A 155 -20.38 -20.54 3.68
C LEU A 155 -19.12 -21.29 4.06
N GLU A 156 -18.15 -20.56 4.65
CA GLU A 156 -16.87 -21.12 5.10
C GLU A 156 -16.37 -20.30 6.28
N ASP A 157 -15.98 -20.95 7.38
CA ASP A 157 -15.45 -20.31 8.58
C ASP A 157 -13.94 -20.53 8.79
N ASN A 158 -13.32 -21.35 7.95
CA ASN A 158 -11.90 -21.69 7.98
C ASN A 158 -11.35 -22.12 9.37
N LYS A 159 -12.21 -22.70 10.22
CA LYS A 159 -11.79 -23.21 11.54
C LYS A 159 -10.66 -24.21 11.44
N GLN A 160 -10.69 -25.10 10.43
CA GLN A 160 -9.63 -26.09 10.23
C GLN A 160 -8.28 -25.41 9.93
N LEU A 161 -8.27 -24.34 9.13
CA LEU A 161 -7.06 -23.56 8.88
C LEU A 161 -6.58 -22.90 10.15
N LEU A 162 -7.47 -22.27 10.92
CA LEU A 162 -7.16 -21.63 12.20
C LEU A 162 -6.58 -22.65 13.20
N GLU A 163 -7.13 -23.86 13.28
CA GLU A 163 -6.60 -24.94 14.12
C GLU A 163 -5.21 -25.41 13.67
N LYS A 164 -4.98 -25.48 12.35
CA LYS A 164 -3.67 -25.81 11.80
C LYS A 164 -2.64 -24.75 12.16
N THR A 165 -2.97 -23.46 12.02
CA THR A 165 -2.03 -22.36 12.36
C THR A 165 -1.69 -22.35 13.85
N ARG A 166 -2.62 -22.70 14.73
CA ARG A 166 -2.37 -22.81 16.19
C ARG A 166 -1.36 -23.90 16.57
N LYS A 167 -1.17 -24.91 15.71
CA LYS A 167 -0.15 -25.97 15.93
C LYS A 167 1.28 -25.46 15.68
N TYR A 168 1.42 -24.39 14.90
CA TYR A 168 2.68 -23.69 14.73
C TYR A 168 2.73 -22.60 15.78
N ASN A 169 3.82 -22.51 16.48
CA ASN A 169 4.01 -21.50 17.51
C ASN A 169 4.27 -20.13 16.81
N TRP A 170 3.23 -19.54 16.24
CA TRP A 170 3.32 -18.25 15.55
C TRP A 170 3.20 -17.12 16.55
N GLY A 171 4.05 -16.11 16.42
CA GLY A 171 3.96 -14.87 17.17
C GLY A 171 2.64 -14.14 16.89
N LYS A 172 2.37 -13.11 17.68
CA LYS A 172 1.23 -12.22 17.46
C LYS A 172 1.67 -10.99 16.67
N ARG A 173 0.82 -10.53 15.76
CA ARG A 173 0.95 -9.21 15.16
C ARG A 173 0.27 -8.21 16.08
N GLU A 174 1.00 -7.16 16.43
CA GLU A 174 0.53 -6.08 17.31
C GLU A 174 0.56 -4.78 16.51
N THR A 175 -0.45 -3.92 16.70
CA THR A 175 -0.46 -2.57 16.13
C THR A 175 0.21 -1.59 17.08
N PHE A 176 0.84 -0.56 16.54
CA PHE A 176 1.40 0.56 17.28
C PHE A 176 1.26 1.85 16.50
N SER A 177 1.43 2.96 17.19
CA SER A 177 1.52 4.28 16.56
C SER A 177 2.63 5.08 17.23
N PHE A 178 3.24 5.98 16.49
CA PHE A 178 4.20 6.93 17.03
C PHE A 178 4.08 8.26 16.29
N THR A 179 4.73 9.29 16.81
CA THR A 179 4.79 10.61 16.18
C THR A 179 6.23 10.89 15.75
N THR A 180 6.39 11.24 14.49
CA THR A 180 7.71 11.62 13.93
C THR A 180 8.23 12.91 14.53
N SER A 181 9.50 13.23 14.31
CA SER A 181 10.09 14.51 14.70
C SER A 181 9.42 15.73 14.04
N GLU A 182 8.75 15.53 12.91
CA GLU A 182 7.96 16.56 12.21
C GLU A 182 6.50 16.65 12.72
N GLY A 183 6.14 15.91 13.78
CA GLY A 183 4.79 15.94 14.38
C GLY A 183 3.76 15.08 13.63
N VAL A 184 4.16 14.25 12.67
CA VAL A 184 3.26 13.38 11.91
C VAL A 184 3.04 12.09 12.67
N LYS A 185 1.77 11.76 12.98
CA LYS A 185 1.42 10.45 13.55
C LYS A 185 1.46 9.39 12.46
N LEU A 186 2.21 8.32 12.69
CA LEU A 186 2.29 7.14 11.81
C LEU A 186 1.79 5.91 12.54
N ASP A 187 1.17 5.00 11.79
CA ASP A 187 0.63 3.74 12.29
C ASP A 187 1.38 2.57 11.68
N GLY A 188 1.58 1.53 12.49
CA GLY A 188 2.32 0.35 12.08
C GLY A 188 1.82 -0.93 12.75
N TRP A 189 2.38 -2.04 12.30
CA TRP A 189 2.28 -3.32 12.98
C TRP A 189 3.68 -3.91 13.22
N MET A 190 3.80 -4.76 14.24
CA MET A 190 5.00 -5.54 14.48
C MET A 190 4.68 -6.98 14.85
N VAL A 191 5.61 -7.87 14.54
CA VAL A 191 5.64 -9.27 14.98
C VAL A 191 6.91 -9.47 15.80
N LYS A 192 6.76 -9.90 17.05
CA LYS A 192 7.89 -10.22 17.95
C LYS A 192 8.18 -11.73 17.93
N PRO A 193 9.40 -12.16 18.27
CA PRO A 193 9.70 -13.57 18.52
C PRO A 193 8.71 -14.21 19.49
N VAL A 194 8.45 -15.49 19.33
CA VAL A 194 7.47 -16.20 20.16
C VAL A 194 7.91 -16.27 21.62
N ASP A 195 9.21 -16.45 21.83
CA ASP A 195 9.87 -16.46 23.12
C ASP A 195 10.41 -15.07 23.53
N PHE A 196 9.70 -14.02 23.11
CA PHE A 196 10.08 -12.64 23.37
C PHE A 196 10.26 -12.36 24.85
N ASP A 197 11.43 -11.84 25.19
CA ASP A 197 11.82 -11.43 26.53
C ASP A 197 12.22 -9.93 26.49
N ALA A 198 11.42 -9.10 27.16
CA ALA A 198 11.63 -7.65 27.16
C ALA A 198 12.97 -7.18 27.77
N SER A 199 13.69 -8.07 28.47
CA SER A 199 15.03 -7.80 29.02
C SER A 199 16.15 -7.97 28.00
N LYS A 200 15.88 -8.61 26.87
CA LYS A 200 16.83 -8.85 25.77
C LYS A 200 16.73 -7.78 24.71
N LYS A 201 17.75 -7.72 23.86
CA LYS A 201 17.81 -6.85 22.67
C LYS A 201 17.61 -7.68 21.41
N TYR A 202 16.75 -7.19 20.52
CA TYR A 202 16.42 -7.86 19.25
C TYR A 202 16.75 -6.99 18.06
N PRO A 203 17.35 -7.55 16.99
CA PRO A 203 17.46 -6.86 15.72
C PRO A 203 16.07 -6.70 15.09
N VAL A 204 15.89 -5.64 14.30
CA VAL A 204 14.63 -5.31 13.64
C VAL A 204 14.78 -5.39 12.13
N ILE A 205 13.77 -5.93 11.45
CA ILE A 205 13.64 -5.85 10.01
C ILE A 205 12.36 -5.06 9.71
N LEU A 206 12.51 -3.89 9.08
CA LEU A 206 11.38 -3.13 8.55
C LEU A 206 11.02 -3.65 7.16
N PHE A 207 9.79 -4.07 6.98
CA PHE A 207 9.17 -4.25 5.67
C PHE A 207 8.37 -2.99 5.32
N GLN A 208 8.39 -2.55 4.07
CA GLN A 208 7.58 -1.42 3.62
C GLN A 208 7.33 -1.49 2.11
N TYR A 209 6.25 -0.86 1.67
CA TYR A 209 5.97 -0.60 0.27
C TYR A 209 5.97 0.91 0.00
N SER A 210 5.19 1.67 0.76
CA SER A 210 5.13 3.14 0.80
C SER A 210 4.63 3.83 -0.50
N GLY A 211 4.22 3.07 -1.51
CA GLY A 211 3.73 3.66 -2.77
C GLY A 211 2.44 4.47 -2.58
N PRO A 212 2.23 5.52 -3.38
CA PRO A 212 1.06 6.38 -3.29
C PRO A 212 -0.26 5.61 -3.29
N GLY A 213 -1.14 5.93 -2.31
CA GLY A 213 -2.43 5.30 -2.13
C GLY A 213 -2.40 3.84 -1.64
N ASN A 214 -1.22 3.20 -1.57
CA ASN A 214 -1.10 1.85 -1.04
C ASN A 214 -1.15 1.84 0.48
N GLN A 215 -1.64 0.74 1.08
CA GLN A 215 -1.73 0.59 2.51
C GLN A 215 -1.30 -0.83 2.92
N GLN A 216 -0.31 -0.94 3.80
CA GLN A 216 0.21 -2.20 4.34
C GLN A 216 -0.26 -2.46 5.78
N VAL A 217 -0.73 -1.43 6.47
CA VAL A 217 -1.23 -1.52 7.84
C VAL A 217 -2.76 -1.67 7.81
N LEU A 218 -3.21 -2.90 7.57
CA LEU A 218 -4.63 -3.27 7.52
C LEU A 218 -4.89 -4.44 8.46
N ASP A 219 -5.94 -4.40 9.25
CA ASP A 219 -6.37 -5.56 10.05
C ASP A 219 -7.04 -6.60 9.13
N SER A 220 -6.21 -7.40 8.48
CA SER A 220 -6.60 -8.43 7.53
C SER A 220 -5.68 -9.63 7.62
N TRP A 221 -6.19 -10.83 7.32
CA TRP A 221 -5.39 -12.04 7.23
C TRP A 221 -4.31 -11.98 6.15
N SER A 222 -4.53 -11.23 5.07
CA SER A 222 -3.54 -11.06 4.00
C SER A 222 -2.38 -10.15 4.38
N THR A 223 -2.47 -9.40 5.48
CA THR A 223 -1.44 -8.44 5.89
C THR A 223 -0.12 -9.11 6.22
N GLY A 224 0.97 -8.55 5.71
CA GLY A 224 2.34 -9.02 5.90
C GLY A 224 3.18 -8.85 4.64
N SER A 225 4.48 -8.98 4.77
CA SER A 225 5.45 -8.67 3.73
C SER A 225 5.29 -9.45 2.41
N MET A 226 4.63 -10.60 2.46
CA MET A 226 4.35 -11.43 1.28
C MET A 226 2.87 -11.84 1.20
N GLY A 227 1.98 -11.19 1.95
CA GLY A 227 0.59 -11.61 2.07
C GLY A 227 0.46 -12.98 2.76
N ASN A 228 -0.61 -13.70 2.46
CA ASN A 228 -0.84 -15.07 2.93
C ASN A 228 -0.69 -15.26 4.45
N GLY A 229 -1.24 -14.33 5.23
CA GLY A 229 -1.19 -14.38 6.70
C GLY A 229 0.17 -14.01 7.29
N GLY A 230 1.07 -13.42 6.51
CA GLY A 230 2.38 -12.97 6.99
C GLY A 230 3.35 -14.11 7.34
N ALA A 231 3.22 -15.28 6.70
CA ALA A 231 4.04 -16.46 7.03
C ALA A 231 5.54 -16.19 6.99
N PHE A 232 6.02 -15.34 6.08
CA PHE A 232 7.43 -14.97 6.01
C PHE A 232 7.85 -14.10 7.19
N ASP A 233 6.99 -13.21 7.66
CA ASP A 233 7.24 -12.36 8.83
C ASP A 233 7.37 -13.22 10.10
N TYR A 234 6.46 -14.17 10.27
CA TYR A 234 6.52 -15.12 11.40
C TYR A 234 7.74 -16.02 11.35
N TYR A 235 8.15 -16.46 10.15
CA TYR A 235 9.41 -17.21 10.00
C TYR A 235 10.62 -16.38 10.46
N LEU A 236 10.72 -15.13 10.03
CA LEU A 236 11.81 -14.24 10.45
C LEU A 236 11.75 -13.94 11.96
N ALA A 237 10.54 -13.85 12.53
CA ALA A 237 10.37 -13.68 13.97
C ALA A 237 10.88 -14.90 14.76
N GLN A 238 10.64 -16.13 14.27
CA GLN A 238 11.21 -17.35 14.85
C GLN A 238 12.73 -17.41 14.76
N GLU A 239 13.30 -16.75 13.74
CA GLU A 239 14.75 -16.59 13.62
C GLU A 239 15.32 -15.52 14.56
N GLY A 240 14.50 -14.92 15.43
CA GLY A 240 14.89 -13.98 16.47
C GLY A 240 14.90 -12.52 16.05
N PHE A 241 14.20 -12.15 14.97
CA PHE A 241 14.01 -10.75 14.56
C PHE A 241 12.67 -10.20 15.04
N ILE A 242 12.60 -8.91 15.33
CA ILE A 242 11.33 -8.18 15.32
C ILE A 242 11.07 -7.71 13.88
N ILE A 243 9.90 -8.04 13.35
CA ILE A 243 9.48 -7.58 12.03
C ILE A 243 8.46 -6.46 12.22
N ALA A 244 8.65 -5.33 11.56
CA ALA A 244 7.70 -4.22 11.64
C ALA A 244 7.43 -3.63 10.26
N CYS A 245 6.26 -2.99 10.13
CA CYS A 245 5.85 -2.24 8.94
C CYS A 245 5.12 -0.99 9.39
N VAL A 246 5.37 0.11 8.73
CA VAL A 246 4.71 1.41 8.98
C VAL A 246 4.26 2.00 7.65
N ASP A 247 3.02 2.46 7.61
CA ASP A 247 2.49 3.27 6.52
C ASP A 247 2.84 4.74 6.76
N GLY A 248 3.82 5.23 5.99
CA GLY A 248 4.24 6.63 5.99
C GLY A 248 3.35 7.53 5.15
N ARG A 249 3.71 8.79 5.07
CA ARG A 249 3.05 9.79 4.19
C ARG A 249 3.05 9.28 2.74
N GLY A 250 1.98 9.60 2.02
CA GLY A 250 1.71 9.09 0.67
C GLY A 250 0.81 7.86 0.63
N THR A 251 0.70 7.09 1.72
CA THR A 251 -0.17 5.91 1.77
C THR A 251 -1.64 6.27 1.95
N GLY A 252 -2.55 5.35 1.59
CA GLY A 252 -3.99 5.58 1.56
C GLY A 252 -4.72 5.40 2.90
N GLY A 253 -6.02 5.68 2.90
CA GLY A 253 -6.92 5.45 4.02
C GLY A 253 -6.91 6.53 5.10
N ARG A 254 -6.22 7.66 4.88
CA ARG A 254 -6.06 8.75 5.83
C ARG A 254 -6.38 10.14 5.25
N GLY A 255 -7.12 10.17 4.15
CA GLY A 255 -7.52 11.36 3.43
C GLY A 255 -6.49 11.89 2.44
N ALA A 256 -6.96 12.79 1.58
CA ALA A 256 -6.22 13.28 0.43
C ALA A 256 -4.94 14.08 0.80
N GLU A 257 -4.94 14.83 1.88
CA GLU A 257 -3.76 15.58 2.33
C GLU A 257 -2.59 14.64 2.65
N PHE A 258 -2.86 13.56 3.38
CA PHE A 258 -1.86 12.57 3.73
C PHE A 258 -1.39 11.77 2.51
N GLU A 259 -2.33 11.33 1.67
CA GLU A 259 -2.05 10.51 0.49
C GLU A 259 -1.27 11.30 -0.58
N LYS A 260 -1.64 12.57 -0.80
CA LYS A 260 -1.03 13.42 -1.84
C LYS A 260 0.19 14.21 -1.37
N SER A 261 0.62 14.04 -0.13
CA SER A 261 1.78 14.75 0.42
C SER A 261 3.08 14.50 -0.35
N THR A 262 3.19 13.35 -1.02
CA THR A 262 4.36 12.94 -1.82
C THR A 262 4.27 13.33 -3.30
N TYR A 263 3.18 13.97 -3.73
CA TYR A 263 2.97 14.41 -5.10
C TYR A 263 4.13 15.30 -5.58
N LEU A 264 4.63 15.04 -6.77
CA LEU A 264 5.79 15.65 -7.45
C LEU A 264 7.17 15.31 -6.85
N ARG A 265 7.25 14.61 -5.71
CA ARG A 265 8.52 14.29 -5.03
C ARG A 265 8.50 12.89 -4.43
N LEU A 266 8.18 11.89 -5.24
CA LEU A 266 8.14 10.49 -4.78
C LEU A 266 9.47 10.06 -4.14
N GLY A 267 9.40 9.38 -3.01
CA GLY A 267 10.52 8.84 -2.26
C GLY A 267 11.13 9.79 -1.23
N ASP A 268 10.80 11.09 -1.24
CA ASP A 268 11.38 12.06 -0.30
C ASP A 268 10.79 11.91 1.11
N LEU A 269 9.48 12.10 1.25
CA LEU A 269 8.80 11.97 2.55
C LEU A 269 8.71 10.51 3.00
N GLU A 270 8.50 9.60 2.06
CA GLU A 270 8.42 8.17 2.35
C GLU A 270 9.72 7.64 2.97
N SER A 271 10.89 8.05 2.44
CA SER A 271 12.18 7.65 3.01
C SER A 271 12.43 8.26 4.38
N LYS A 272 12.04 9.54 4.58
CA LYS A 272 12.10 10.18 5.90
C LYS A 272 11.27 9.44 6.95
N ASP A 273 10.03 9.06 6.59
CA ASP A 273 9.13 8.36 7.50
C ASP A 273 9.64 6.96 7.86
N GLN A 274 10.34 6.26 6.94
CA GLN A 274 10.98 4.99 7.25
C GLN A 274 12.22 5.17 8.15
N VAL A 275 12.99 6.24 7.98
CA VAL A 275 14.10 6.58 8.88
C VAL A 275 13.57 6.95 10.27
N GLU A 276 12.51 7.76 10.38
CA GLU A 276 11.84 8.06 11.65
C GLU A 276 11.27 6.78 12.31
N THR A 277 10.77 5.84 11.52
CA THR A 277 10.35 4.52 12.01
C THR A 277 11.52 3.75 12.61
N ALA A 278 12.67 3.73 11.95
CA ALA A 278 13.87 3.06 12.48
C ALA A 278 14.36 3.72 13.79
N LEU A 279 14.34 5.04 13.85
CA LEU A 279 14.69 5.80 15.08
C LEU A 279 13.71 5.50 16.23
N TYR A 280 12.40 5.48 15.95
CA TYR A 280 11.39 5.08 16.93
C TYR A 280 11.61 3.65 17.41
N MET A 281 11.79 2.68 16.49
CA MET A 281 12.08 1.29 16.87
C MET A 281 13.33 1.20 17.73
N GLY A 282 14.41 1.89 17.34
CA GLY A 282 15.66 1.94 18.09
C GLY A 282 15.55 2.57 19.48
N SER A 283 14.50 3.35 19.76
CA SER A 283 14.23 3.92 21.09
C SER A 283 13.58 2.92 22.06
N LEU A 284 13.03 1.81 21.54
CA LEU A 284 12.36 0.80 22.36
C LEU A 284 13.39 0.01 23.18
N PRO A 285 13.13 -0.25 24.48
CA PRO A 285 14.11 -0.83 25.38
C PRO A 285 14.60 -2.23 24.97
N TYR A 286 13.81 -2.95 24.21
CA TYR A 286 14.09 -4.31 23.73
C TYR A 286 14.62 -4.37 22.28
N VAL A 287 14.92 -3.23 21.67
CA VAL A 287 15.48 -3.18 20.30
C VAL A 287 16.98 -2.94 20.33
N ASP A 288 17.71 -3.72 19.54
CA ASP A 288 19.09 -3.45 19.20
C ASP A 288 19.14 -2.40 18.08
N LYS A 289 19.30 -1.13 18.46
CA LYS A 289 19.27 0.01 17.55
C LYS A 289 20.38 0.00 16.49
N ASP A 290 21.47 -0.74 16.73
CA ASP A 290 22.59 -0.84 15.81
C ASP A 290 22.41 -1.98 14.81
N ASN A 291 21.32 -2.75 14.92
CA ASN A 291 20.97 -3.89 14.07
C ASN A 291 19.54 -3.75 13.49
N ILE A 292 19.31 -2.69 12.75
CA ILE A 292 18.03 -2.44 12.05
C ILE A 292 18.26 -2.59 10.53
N GLY A 293 17.41 -3.40 9.90
CA GLY A 293 17.38 -3.60 8.45
C GLY A 293 16.07 -3.11 7.83
N ILE A 294 16.07 -2.94 6.51
CA ILE A 294 14.88 -2.51 5.74
C ILE A 294 14.80 -3.32 4.44
N TRP A 295 13.60 -3.66 4.01
CA TRP A 295 13.39 -4.23 2.69
C TRP A 295 12.04 -3.91 2.10
N GLY A 296 11.95 -4.03 0.79
CA GLY A 296 10.71 -3.88 0.05
C GLY A 296 10.86 -4.33 -1.40
N TRP A 297 9.72 -4.43 -2.07
CA TRP A 297 9.59 -4.88 -3.45
C TRP A 297 8.99 -3.79 -4.32
N SER A 298 9.45 -3.65 -5.57
CA SER A 298 8.92 -2.65 -6.50
C SER A 298 9.10 -1.23 -5.97
N TYR A 299 8.03 -0.48 -5.77
CA TYR A 299 8.09 0.81 -5.06
C TYR A 299 8.75 0.68 -3.68
N GLY A 300 8.48 -0.40 -2.94
CA GLY A 300 9.16 -0.69 -1.68
C GLY A 300 10.66 -0.93 -1.86
N GLY A 301 11.08 -1.50 -2.99
CA GLY A 301 12.49 -1.58 -3.36
C GLY A 301 13.11 -0.21 -3.61
N PHE A 302 12.42 0.66 -4.35
CA PHE A 302 12.81 2.06 -4.53
C PHE A 302 12.93 2.79 -3.19
N ASN A 303 11.90 2.70 -2.34
CA ASN A 303 11.92 3.39 -1.06
C ASN A 303 12.94 2.78 -0.07
N THR A 304 13.30 1.50 -0.22
CA THR A 304 14.45 0.92 0.51
C THR A 304 15.76 1.63 0.13
N LEU A 305 16.02 1.80 -1.17
CA LEU A 305 17.21 2.51 -1.64
C LEU A 305 17.21 3.98 -1.22
N MET A 306 16.05 4.65 -1.30
CA MET A 306 15.87 6.03 -0.83
C MET A 306 16.12 6.17 0.67
N SER A 307 15.62 5.23 1.49
CA SER A 307 15.80 5.23 2.94
C SER A 307 17.24 4.98 3.35
N MET A 308 17.96 4.09 2.64
CA MET A 308 19.38 3.84 2.87
C MET A 308 20.29 4.96 2.35
N SER A 309 19.76 5.94 1.65
CA SER A 309 20.48 7.13 1.14
C SER A 309 19.81 8.44 1.56
N GLU A 310 18.98 8.42 2.61
CA GLU A 310 18.27 9.61 3.11
C GLU A 310 19.21 10.63 3.78
N GLY A 311 20.34 10.16 4.27
CA GLY A 311 21.38 10.99 4.89
C GLY A 311 21.62 10.68 6.36
N ARG A 312 20.68 10.05 7.06
CA ARG A 312 20.83 9.54 8.43
C ARG A 312 21.13 8.03 8.38
N PRO A 313 22.30 7.57 8.80
CA PRO A 313 22.73 6.16 8.64
C PRO A 313 22.13 5.26 9.72
N VAL A 314 20.82 5.00 9.67
CA VAL A 314 20.09 4.19 10.68
C VAL A 314 19.97 2.71 10.29
N PHE A 315 20.11 2.38 8.99
CA PHE A 315 19.95 1.01 8.51
C PHE A 315 21.32 0.33 8.33
N LYS A 316 21.53 -0.79 9.01
CA LYS A 316 22.74 -1.60 8.88
C LYS A 316 22.74 -2.47 7.62
N ALA A 317 21.56 -2.92 7.18
CA ALA A 317 21.40 -3.73 5.98
C ALA A 317 20.07 -3.44 5.28
N GLY A 318 20.06 -3.57 3.94
CA GLY A 318 18.83 -3.47 3.15
C GLY A 318 18.76 -4.48 2.03
N VAL A 319 17.50 -4.79 1.61
CA VAL A 319 17.22 -5.60 0.42
C VAL A 319 16.20 -4.89 -0.45
N ALA A 320 16.59 -4.52 -1.66
CA ALA A 320 15.72 -3.93 -2.67
C ALA A 320 15.38 -4.98 -3.74
N VAL A 321 14.10 -5.34 -3.86
CA VAL A 321 13.64 -6.32 -4.84
C VAL A 321 12.94 -5.61 -5.99
N ALA A 322 13.43 -5.81 -7.22
CA ALA A 322 12.92 -5.22 -8.46
C ALA A 322 12.63 -3.71 -8.33
N PRO A 323 13.61 -2.90 -7.86
CA PRO A 323 13.38 -1.50 -7.56
C PRO A 323 13.35 -0.63 -8.82
N PRO A 324 12.37 0.28 -9.00
CA PRO A 324 12.62 1.50 -9.75
C PRO A 324 13.77 2.27 -9.09
N THR A 325 14.59 2.95 -9.88
CA THR A 325 15.71 3.76 -9.39
C THR A 325 15.69 5.18 -9.92
N CYS A 326 14.96 5.39 -11.01
CA CYS A 326 14.66 6.70 -11.56
C CYS A 326 13.33 6.62 -12.31
N TYR A 327 12.39 7.50 -12.01
CA TYR A 327 11.07 7.51 -12.66
C TYR A 327 11.11 7.90 -14.15
N ARG A 328 12.26 8.33 -14.68
CA ARG A 328 12.48 8.43 -16.13
C ARG A 328 12.54 7.06 -16.83
N PHE A 329 12.74 5.98 -16.08
CA PHE A 329 12.81 4.59 -16.57
C PHE A 329 11.53 3.80 -16.33
N TYR A 330 10.45 4.46 -15.86
CA TYR A 330 9.19 3.82 -15.60
C TYR A 330 8.10 4.30 -16.54
N ASP A 331 6.96 3.58 -16.61
CA ASP A 331 5.87 3.91 -17.54
C ASP A 331 5.28 5.31 -17.27
N SER A 332 4.78 5.95 -18.34
CA SER A 332 4.27 7.32 -18.28
C SER A 332 2.91 7.41 -17.56
N VAL A 333 2.04 6.39 -17.67
CA VAL A 333 0.71 6.40 -17.06
C VAL A 333 0.80 6.51 -15.53
N TYR A 334 1.67 5.69 -14.92
CA TYR A 334 1.94 5.77 -13.48
C TYR A 334 2.74 7.03 -13.13
N THR A 335 3.86 7.23 -13.82
CA THR A 335 4.82 8.27 -13.47
C THR A 335 4.23 9.66 -13.58
N GLU A 336 3.58 9.99 -14.69
CA GLU A 336 3.02 11.32 -14.91
C GLU A 336 1.83 11.64 -14.00
N ARG A 337 1.10 10.61 -13.56
CA ARG A 337 0.05 10.77 -12.55
C ARG A 337 0.58 11.39 -11.26
N TYR A 338 1.75 10.98 -10.80
CA TYR A 338 2.31 11.38 -9.50
C TYR A 338 3.41 12.43 -9.62
N MET A 339 4.09 12.51 -10.77
CA MET A 339 5.27 13.35 -10.97
C MET A 339 5.11 14.40 -12.07
N ARG A 340 4.01 14.37 -12.87
CA ARG A 340 3.89 15.07 -14.14
C ARG A 340 4.99 14.65 -15.13
N THR A 341 5.13 15.38 -16.25
CA THR A 341 6.22 15.12 -17.17
C THR A 341 7.58 15.61 -16.62
N PRO A 342 8.70 15.02 -17.05
CA PRO A 342 10.04 15.51 -16.65
C PRO A 342 10.29 16.98 -16.97
N LYS A 343 9.64 17.51 -18.03
CA LYS A 343 9.75 18.92 -18.42
C LYS A 343 9.05 19.86 -17.45
N GLU A 344 7.94 19.41 -16.85
CA GLU A 344 7.15 20.21 -15.89
C GLU A 344 7.69 20.11 -14.46
N ASN A 345 8.43 19.03 -14.15
CA ASN A 345 8.88 18.74 -12.79
C ASN A 345 10.33 18.21 -12.76
N GLU A 346 11.26 18.89 -13.40
CA GLU A 346 12.66 18.45 -13.47
C GLU A 346 13.27 18.18 -12.09
N GLU A 347 13.03 19.04 -11.12
CA GLU A 347 13.57 18.91 -9.77
C GLU A 347 13.02 17.69 -9.01
N GLY A 348 11.74 17.34 -9.21
CA GLY A 348 11.16 16.14 -8.63
C GLY A 348 11.81 14.86 -9.16
N TYR A 349 12.15 14.83 -10.45
CA TYR A 349 12.83 13.68 -11.07
C TYR A 349 14.29 13.51 -10.62
N LYS A 350 14.90 14.51 -9.98
CA LYS A 350 16.21 14.41 -9.32
C LYS A 350 16.12 13.78 -7.92
N VAL A 351 14.92 13.59 -7.38
CA VAL A 351 14.69 12.90 -6.11
C VAL A 351 14.69 11.38 -6.37
N ASN A 352 15.86 10.78 -6.38
CA ASN A 352 16.02 9.36 -6.66
C ASN A 352 17.33 8.81 -6.04
N PRO A 353 17.48 7.50 -5.85
CA PRO A 353 18.65 6.91 -5.19
C PRO A 353 19.95 7.04 -6.02
N ILE A 354 19.87 7.20 -7.35
CA ILE A 354 21.07 7.43 -8.20
C ILE A 354 21.71 8.76 -7.81
N GLU A 355 20.93 9.82 -7.72
CA GLU A 355 21.41 11.14 -7.30
C GLU A 355 21.89 11.17 -5.83
N ARG A 356 21.32 10.31 -4.98
CA ARG A 356 21.68 10.18 -3.56
C ARG A 356 22.74 9.12 -3.28
N VAL A 357 23.33 8.49 -4.30
CA VAL A 357 24.22 7.33 -4.18
C VAL A 357 25.40 7.53 -3.22
N LYS A 358 25.96 8.75 -3.13
CA LYS A 358 27.03 9.09 -2.20
C LYS A 358 26.65 8.91 -0.73
N GLN A 359 25.34 9.05 -0.42
CA GLN A 359 24.80 8.89 0.93
C GLN A 359 24.43 7.44 1.25
N GLN A 360 24.49 6.54 0.25
CA GLN A 360 24.22 5.11 0.45
C GLN A 360 25.10 4.55 1.55
N HIS A 361 24.48 3.86 2.53
CA HIS A 361 25.14 3.26 3.68
C HIS A 361 24.59 1.87 3.99
N GLY A 362 25.33 1.11 4.79
CA GLY A 362 24.94 -0.25 5.18
C GLY A 362 25.11 -1.28 4.05
N ALA A 363 24.97 -2.55 4.41
CA ALA A 363 25.07 -3.66 3.48
C ALA A 363 23.83 -3.72 2.56
N LEU A 364 24.03 -3.70 1.23
CA LEU A 364 22.95 -3.66 0.24
C LEU A 364 22.92 -4.92 -0.62
N LEU A 365 21.75 -5.55 -0.72
CA LEU A 365 21.42 -6.59 -1.69
C LEU A 365 20.31 -6.10 -2.62
N ILE A 366 20.54 -6.20 -3.95
CA ILE A 366 19.52 -5.90 -4.97
C ILE A 366 19.16 -7.21 -5.68
N CYS A 367 17.88 -7.53 -5.73
CA CYS A 367 17.36 -8.71 -6.43
C CYS A 367 16.52 -8.29 -7.61
N HIS A 368 16.74 -8.85 -8.82
CA HIS A 368 15.95 -8.47 -10.00
C HIS A 368 15.74 -9.63 -10.97
N GLY A 369 14.56 -9.68 -11.60
CA GLY A 369 14.27 -10.57 -12.71
C GLY A 369 14.76 -9.97 -14.04
N LEU A 370 15.55 -10.71 -14.84
CA LEU A 370 16.06 -10.17 -16.11
C LEU A 370 15.00 -10.09 -17.22
N ALA A 371 13.85 -10.76 -17.04
CA ALA A 371 12.70 -10.65 -17.93
C ALA A 371 11.58 -9.79 -17.30
N ASP A 372 11.95 -8.85 -16.44
CA ASP A 372 11.00 -7.89 -15.84
C ASP A 372 10.57 -6.86 -16.87
N ASP A 373 9.32 -6.93 -17.30
CA ASP A 373 8.67 -6.07 -18.29
C ASP A 373 7.86 -4.93 -17.66
N ASN A 374 7.82 -4.88 -16.32
CA ASN A 374 7.22 -3.81 -15.54
C ASN A 374 8.31 -2.81 -15.09
N VAL A 375 9.17 -3.22 -14.16
CA VAL A 375 10.35 -2.45 -13.77
C VAL A 375 11.56 -3.01 -14.52
N HIS A 376 11.93 -2.40 -15.61
CA HIS A 376 13.01 -2.90 -16.47
C HIS A 376 14.32 -3.02 -15.69
N PRO A 377 15.12 -4.11 -15.90
CA PRO A 377 16.41 -4.32 -15.23
C PRO A 377 17.39 -3.17 -15.40
N GLN A 378 17.21 -2.31 -16.40
CA GLN A 378 17.94 -1.06 -16.57
C GLN A 378 17.98 -0.24 -15.27
N ASN A 379 16.89 -0.19 -14.52
CA ASN A 379 16.87 0.50 -13.23
C ASN A 379 17.99 0.03 -12.31
N THR A 380 18.18 -1.29 -12.18
CA THR A 380 19.26 -1.85 -11.35
C THR A 380 20.63 -1.67 -12.00
N PHE A 381 20.75 -1.74 -13.33
CA PHE A 381 22.03 -1.54 -14.01
C PHE A 381 22.55 -0.12 -13.82
N GLU A 382 21.72 0.89 -14.03
CA GLU A 382 22.08 2.30 -13.83
C GLU A 382 22.46 2.60 -12.37
N TYR A 383 21.71 2.05 -11.41
CA TYR A 383 22.04 2.24 -10.02
C TYR A 383 23.31 1.49 -9.59
N ALA A 384 23.54 0.28 -10.12
CA ALA A 384 24.79 -0.47 -9.88
C ALA A 384 26.02 0.29 -10.40
N GLU A 385 25.92 0.88 -11.61
CA GLU A 385 27.00 1.72 -12.12
C GLU A 385 27.24 2.93 -11.21
N ALA A 386 26.18 3.61 -10.77
CA ALA A 386 26.31 4.74 -9.87
C ALA A 386 26.98 4.35 -8.53
N LEU A 387 26.65 3.17 -7.98
CA LEU A 387 27.28 2.63 -6.77
C LEU A 387 28.78 2.38 -6.98
N VAL A 388 29.17 1.77 -8.13
CA VAL A 388 30.58 1.55 -8.48
C VAL A 388 31.33 2.87 -8.58
N GLN A 389 30.78 3.86 -9.27
CA GLN A 389 31.41 5.19 -9.42
C GLN A 389 31.49 5.97 -8.09
N ALA A 390 30.61 5.65 -7.12
CA ALA A 390 30.65 6.22 -5.78
C ALA A 390 31.47 5.43 -4.77
N ASP A 391 32.18 4.36 -5.22
CA ASP A 391 32.97 3.43 -4.37
C ASP A 391 32.14 2.82 -3.23
N LYS A 392 30.93 2.32 -3.56
CA LYS A 392 29.99 1.70 -2.63
C LYS A 392 29.90 0.21 -2.86
N ASP A 393 30.03 -0.58 -1.80
CA ASP A 393 29.85 -2.02 -1.84
C ASP A 393 28.36 -2.40 -1.91
N PHE A 394 28.04 -3.38 -2.75
CA PHE A 394 26.71 -3.97 -2.87
C PHE A 394 26.79 -5.39 -3.42
N LYS A 395 25.67 -6.12 -3.34
CA LYS A 395 25.50 -7.42 -4.00
C LYS A 395 24.25 -7.41 -4.86
N THR A 396 24.29 -8.14 -5.98
CA THR A 396 23.12 -8.37 -6.86
C THR A 396 22.78 -9.85 -6.92
N LEU A 397 21.50 -10.15 -7.04
CA LEU A 397 20.98 -11.49 -7.29
C LEU A 397 20.04 -11.44 -8.48
N TRP A 398 20.44 -12.10 -9.59
CA TRP A 398 19.69 -12.10 -10.83
C TRP A 398 18.87 -13.37 -11.01
N TYR A 399 17.62 -13.19 -11.44
CA TYR A 399 16.72 -14.27 -11.82
C TYR A 399 16.49 -14.21 -13.32
N THR A 400 17.32 -14.95 -14.07
CA THR A 400 17.56 -14.79 -15.51
C THR A 400 16.32 -14.97 -16.39
N ASN A 401 15.32 -15.73 -15.97
CA ASN A 401 14.09 -15.97 -16.72
C ASN A 401 12.86 -15.72 -15.84
N ARG A 402 12.86 -14.58 -15.17
CA ARG A 402 11.74 -14.19 -14.28
C ARG A 402 11.37 -12.73 -14.52
N ASN A 403 10.07 -12.50 -14.50
CA ASN A 403 9.46 -11.17 -14.59
C ASN A 403 9.41 -10.47 -13.21
N HIS A 404 8.64 -9.39 -13.10
CA HIS A 404 8.50 -8.59 -11.89
C HIS A 404 8.08 -9.39 -10.65
N GLY A 405 7.29 -10.43 -10.83
CA GLY A 405 6.83 -11.31 -9.74
C GLY A 405 7.88 -12.25 -9.17
N ILE A 406 9.01 -12.47 -9.85
CA ILE A 406 10.09 -13.40 -9.47
C ILE A 406 9.53 -14.70 -8.87
N SER A 407 8.70 -15.42 -9.65
CA SER A 407 7.95 -16.60 -9.21
C SER A 407 8.09 -17.77 -10.19
N GLY A 408 7.50 -18.92 -9.83
CA GLY A 408 7.51 -20.13 -10.61
C GLY A 408 8.57 -21.15 -10.12
N GLY A 409 8.17 -22.42 -10.02
CA GLY A 409 8.98 -23.47 -9.45
C GLY A 409 9.48 -23.12 -8.05
N ASN A 410 10.78 -23.30 -7.81
CA ASN A 410 11.41 -22.98 -6.51
C ASN A 410 11.86 -21.52 -6.36
N THR A 411 11.59 -20.66 -7.36
CA THR A 411 12.17 -19.31 -7.43
C THR A 411 11.81 -18.44 -6.23
N ARG A 412 10.52 -18.40 -5.84
CA ARG A 412 10.05 -17.59 -4.71
C ARG A 412 10.69 -18.05 -3.39
N ASN A 413 10.76 -19.35 -3.15
CA ASN A 413 11.42 -19.89 -1.95
C ASN A 413 12.90 -19.56 -1.92
N HIS A 414 13.57 -19.61 -3.07
CA HIS A 414 14.98 -19.23 -3.17
C HIS A 414 15.16 -17.75 -2.82
N LEU A 415 14.36 -16.85 -3.40
CA LEU A 415 14.43 -15.41 -3.12
C LEU A 415 14.22 -15.12 -1.62
N LEU A 416 13.15 -15.64 -1.02
CA LEU A 416 12.83 -15.39 0.39
C LEU A 416 13.95 -15.91 1.32
N ARG A 417 14.52 -17.07 0.99
CA ARG A 417 15.67 -17.60 1.73
C ARG A 417 16.91 -16.71 1.59
N GLN A 418 17.18 -16.13 0.42
CA GLN A 418 18.29 -15.20 0.23
C GLN A 418 18.08 -13.91 1.03
N ILE A 419 16.86 -13.37 1.07
CA ILE A 419 16.50 -12.21 1.90
C ILE A 419 16.74 -12.53 3.38
N ALA A 420 16.23 -13.66 3.86
CA ALA A 420 16.43 -14.09 5.25
C ALA A 420 17.93 -14.28 5.59
N ASN A 421 18.69 -14.94 4.73
CA ASN A 421 20.12 -15.15 4.91
C ASN A 421 20.90 -13.83 4.93
N TRP A 422 20.52 -12.87 4.08
CA TRP A 422 21.12 -11.54 4.06
C TRP A 422 21.01 -10.84 5.41
N PHE A 423 19.82 -10.83 5.99
CA PHE A 423 19.61 -10.21 7.31
C PHE A 423 20.30 -11.00 8.43
N LYS A 424 20.30 -12.33 8.40
CA LYS A 424 21.03 -13.16 9.36
C LYS A 424 22.54 -12.89 9.35
N GLN A 425 23.10 -12.63 8.19
CA GLN A 425 24.54 -12.35 8.04
C GLN A 425 24.94 -10.94 8.47
N ASN A 426 24.03 -9.97 8.33
CA ASN A 426 24.36 -8.55 8.50
C ASN A 426 23.76 -7.91 9.75
N LEU A 427 22.75 -8.51 10.39
CA LEU A 427 22.09 -7.96 11.59
C LEU A 427 22.33 -8.77 12.88
N LYS A 428 23.15 -9.81 12.85
CA LYS A 428 23.48 -10.63 14.02
C LYS A 428 24.96 -10.53 14.34
#